data_d1e8cba7ab1ae1ea5684b1280c1b618d
#
_entry.id   d1e8cba7ab1ae1ea5684b1280c1b618d
#
_cell.length_a   1.000
_cell.length_b   1.000
_cell.length_c   1.000
_cell.angle_alpha   90.00
_cell.angle_beta   90.00
_cell.angle_gamma   90.00
#
_symmetry.space_group_name_H-M   'P 1'
#
loop_
_entity.id
_entity.type
_entity.pdbx_description
1 polymer ?
#
loop_
_entity_poly.entity_id
_entity_poly.type
_entity_poly.pdbx_seq_one_letter_code
_entity_poly.pdbx_strand_id
1 'polypeptide(L)'
;STDKHVIGRALLNGNTFDGYFAEIAFIDGSSLAASSFGETNSTTGQWIPIDVSGLTFGTNGFLLAFQDSSALGDDTSGNGNDYASTNLAAADQVSDSPTNNYATMSPLNHPSLYEVSDGNLYCGFSFAGTNSRGTTATMAYPRTGKWYWEGTNTVGDQGLFGVRAF
;
A
#
# COMPACT_ATOMS: atom_id res chain seq x y z
N SER A 1 -20.37 20.02 11.95
CA SER A 1 -19.85 19.36 13.15
C SER A 1 -18.50 19.93 13.51
N THR A 2 -18.24 20.22 14.76
CA THR A 2 -16.92 20.64 15.26
C THR A 2 -16.13 19.44 15.80
N ASP A 3 -16.63 18.24 15.61
CA ASP A 3 -15.98 17.02 16.07
C ASP A 3 -14.73 16.73 15.23
N LYS A 4 -13.68 16.28 15.90
CA LYS A 4 -12.46 15.87 15.22
C LYS A 4 -12.68 14.57 14.45
N HIS A 5 -12.30 14.56 13.19
CA HIS A 5 -12.21 13.36 12.38
C HIS A 5 -10.76 12.90 12.35
N VAL A 6 -10.52 11.60 12.47
CA VAL A 6 -9.19 11.01 12.38
C VAL A 6 -9.22 9.79 11.48
N ILE A 7 -8.11 9.56 10.79
CA ILE A 7 -7.86 8.39 9.96
C ILE A 7 -6.70 7.62 10.56
N GLY A 8 -6.83 6.31 10.64
CA GLY A 8 -5.80 5.43 11.19
C GLY A 8 -5.74 5.39 12.73
N ARG A 9 -6.68 6.02 13.44
CA ARG A 9 -6.71 6.00 14.90
C ARG A 9 -8.14 6.06 15.46
N ALA A 10 -8.39 5.37 16.57
CA ALA A 10 -9.62 5.56 17.35
C ALA A 10 -9.45 6.73 18.34
N LEU A 11 -10.44 7.65 18.38
CA LEU A 11 -10.39 8.84 19.22
C LEU A 11 -10.40 8.55 20.74
N LEU A 12 -11.11 7.50 21.16
CA LEU A 12 -11.42 7.28 22.58
C LEU A 12 -10.43 6.37 23.31
N ASN A 13 -9.87 5.39 22.65
CA ASN A 13 -9.04 4.36 23.28
C ASN A 13 -7.60 4.28 22.75
N GLY A 14 -7.23 5.20 21.87
CA GLY A 14 -5.88 5.31 21.36
C GLY A 14 -5.41 4.16 20.45
N ASN A 15 -6.32 3.23 20.07
CA ASN A 15 -5.99 2.18 19.14
C ASN A 15 -5.62 2.78 17.78
N THR A 16 -4.49 2.34 17.22
CA THR A 16 -3.99 2.74 15.91
C THR A 16 -4.20 1.63 14.90
N PHE A 17 -4.41 2.00 13.66
CA PHE A 17 -4.38 1.09 12.54
C PHE A 17 -2.91 0.73 12.25
N ASP A 18 -2.65 -0.54 12.07
CA ASP A 18 -1.35 -1.06 11.65
C ASP A 18 -1.50 -1.62 10.23
N GLY A 19 -0.98 -0.88 9.26
CA GLY A 19 -1.13 -1.22 7.83
C GLY A 19 -0.89 -0.02 6.93
N TYR A 20 -1.20 -0.20 5.65
CA TYR A 20 -1.01 0.81 4.62
C TYR A 20 -2.35 1.32 4.11
N PHE A 21 -2.38 2.61 3.78
CA PHE A 21 -3.48 3.24 3.08
C PHE A 21 -3.04 3.62 1.67
N ALA A 22 -3.95 3.43 0.73
CA ALA A 22 -3.83 4.03 -0.60
C ALA A 22 -5.14 4.74 -0.86
N GLU A 23 -5.13 5.90 -1.41
CA GLU A 23 -6.27 6.67 -1.87
C GLU A 23 -7.56 6.56 -1.01
N ILE A 24 -7.85 7.59 -0.24
CA ILE A 24 -9.06 7.66 0.58
C ILE A 24 -9.94 8.80 0.07
N ALA A 25 -11.12 8.45 -0.43
CA ALA A 25 -12.13 9.40 -0.89
C ALA A 25 -13.30 9.46 0.09
N PHE A 26 -13.67 10.67 0.52
CA PHE A 26 -14.88 10.91 1.30
C PHE A 26 -15.79 11.84 0.52
N ILE A 27 -17.00 11.39 0.26
CA ILE A 27 -18.01 12.16 -0.50
C ILE A 27 -19.05 12.70 0.48
N ASP A 28 -19.17 14.03 0.52
CA ASP A 28 -20.17 14.72 1.32
C ASP A 28 -21.42 15.01 0.47
N GLY A 29 -22.59 14.68 1.04
CA GLY A 29 -23.90 15.03 0.48
C GLY A 29 -24.43 14.09 -0.60
N SER A 30 -23.70 13.03 -0.99
CA SER A 30 -24.18 12.03 -1.94
C SER A 30 -23.66 10.64 -1.64
N SER A 31 -24.38 9.62 -2.11
CA SER A 31 -23.97 8.22 -2.06
C SER A 31 -23.63 7.76 -3.49
N LEU A 32 -22.39 7.39 -3.73
CA LEU A 32 -21.92 6.91 -5.01
C LEU A 32 -21.83 5.39 -5.04
N ALA A 33 -22.00 4.79 -6.21
CA ALA A 33 -21.83 3.35 -6.40
C ALA A 33 -20.35 2.99 -6.43
N ALA A 34 -20.00 1.73 -6.14
CA ALA A 34 -18.62 1.25 -6.21
C ALA A 34 -17.96 1.49 -7.58
N SER A 35 -18.74 1.46 -8.66
CA SER A 35 -18.26 1.76 -10.01
C SER A 35 -17.79 3.21 -10.23
N SER A 36 -18.04 4.10 -9.28
CA SER A 36 -17.47 5.46 -9.29
C SER A 36 -16.03 5.49 -8.78
N PHE A 37 -15.55 4.41 -8.17
CA PHE A 37 -14.23 4.32 -7.54
C PHE A 37 -13.34 3.24 -8.17
N GLY A 38 -13.90 2.36 -8.97
CA GLY A 38 -13.15 1.30 -9.60
C GLY A 38 -13.96 0.53 -10.64
N GLU A 39 -13.26 -0.28 -11.38
CA GLU A 39 -13.83 -1.12 -12.44
C GLU A 39 -13.21 -2.52 -12.44
N THR A 40 -13.86 -3.44 -13.12
CA THR A 40 -13.29 -4.78 -13.34
C THR A 40 -12.45 -4.77 -14.61
N ASN A 41 -11.15 -5.04 -14.48
CA ASN A 41 -10.28 -5.23 -15.62
C ASN A 41 -10.76 -6.41 -16.46
N SER A 42 -11.13 -6.15 -17.72
CA SER A 42 -11.71 -7.15 -18.61
C SER A 42 -10.75 -8.28 -18.99
N THR A 43 -9.44 -8.07 -18.84
CA THR A 43 -8.41 -9.07 -19.18
C THR A 43 -8.11 -9.99 -18.00
N THR A 44 -8.01 -9.43 -16.80
CA THR A 44 -7.58 -10.16 -15.60
C THR A 44 -8.74 -10.58 -14.71
N GLY A 45 -9.91 -9.95 -14.85
CA GLY A 45 -11.05 -10.13 -13.94
C GLY A 45 -10.87 -9.49 -12.57
N GLN A 46 -9.77 -8.78 -12.33
CA GLN A 46 -9.51 -8.08 -11.07
C GLN A 46 -10.25 -6.74 -11.04
N TRP A 47 -10.79 -6.40 -9.87
CA TRP A 47 -11.27 -5.06 -9.62
C TRP A 47 -10.09 -4.13 -9.39
N ILE A 48 -10.05 -3.02 -10.11
CA ILE A 48 -8.98 -2.03 -10.07
C ILE A 48 -9.56 -0.64 -9.83
N PRO A 49 -8.86 0.25 -9.11
CA PRO A 49 -9.28 1.62 -8.93
C PRO A 49 -9.23 2.38 -10.26
N ILE A 50 -10.07 3.40 -10.37
CA ILE A 50 -10.06 4.37 -11.48
C ILE A 50 -9.70 5.75 -10.94
N ASP A 51 -9.35 6.66 -11.82
CA ASP A 51 -9.14 8.07 -11.44
C ASP A 51 -10.43 8.69 -10.90
N VAL A 52 -10.39 9.09 -9.65
CA VAL A 52 -11.52 9.69 -8.92
C VAL A 52 -11.38 11.22 -8.77
N SER A 53 -10.33 11.82 -9.30
CA SER A 53 -10.05 13.26 -9.17
C SER A 53 -11.17 14.14 -9.74
N GLY A 54 -11.94 13.62 -10.70
CA GLY A 54 -13.08 14.30 -11.32
C GLY A 54 -14.41 14.19 -10.56
N LEU A 55 -14.45 13.52 -9.41
CA LEU A 55 -15.68 13.41 -8.63
C LEU A 55 -16.04 14.72 -7.93
N THR A 56 -17.32 14.89 -7.64
CA THR A 56 -17.81 15.98 -6.79
C THR A 56 -17.76 15.55 -5.34
N PHE A 57 -16.82 16.07 -4.58
CA PHE A 57 -16.58 15.66 -3.19
C PHE A 57 -17.55 16.32 -2.19
N GLY A 58 -18.20 17.41 -2.57
CA GLY A 58 -19.03 18.22 -1.65
C GLY A 58 -18.17 19.09 -0.72
N THR A 59 -18.78 19.92 0.09
CA THR A 59 -18.06 20.95 0.87
C THR A 59 -17.12 20.37 1.93
N ASN A 60 -17.53 19.27 2.59
CA ASN A 60 -16.74 18.61 3.63
C ASN A 60 -16.06 17.33 3.12
N GLY A 61 -16.17 17.04 1.81
CA GLY A 61 -15.53 15.89 1.20
C GLY A 61 -14.05 16.13 0.96
N PHE A 62 -13.28 15.07 0.81
CA PHE A 62 -11.84 15.13 0.57
C PHE A 62 -11.34 13.94 -0.24
N LEU A 63 -10.16 14.07 -0.81
CA LEU A 63 -9.40 13.02 -1.47
C LEU A 63 -7.96 13.02 -0.94
N LEU A 64 -7.59 12.01 -0.17
CA LEU A 64 -6.20 11.81 0.25
C LEU A 64 -5.55 10.85 -0.73
N ALA A 65 -4.76 11.35 -1.64
CA ALA A 65 -4.07 10.56 -2.66
C ALA A 65 -2.69 10.07 -2.21
N PHE A 66 -2.14 10.59 -1.11
CA PHE A 66 -0.83 10.25 -0.54
C PHE A 66 0.35 10.35 -1.52
N GLN A 67 0.23 11.21 -2.55
CA GLN A 67 1.23 11.32 -3.62
C GLN A 67 2.43 12.18 -3.25
N ASP A 68 2.24 13.17 -2.38
CA ASP A 68 3.32 14.04 -1.92
C ASP A 68 3.86 13.55 -0.57
N SER A 69 5.07 13.02 -0.58
CA SER A 69 5.74 12.52 0.63
C SER A 69 6.00 13.62 1.68
N SER A 70 6.01 14.88 1.28
CA SER A 70 6.16 16.03 2.18
C SER A 70 4.84 16.48 2.80
N ALA A 71 3.70 16.05 2.26
CA ALA A 71 2.36 16.46 2.63
C ALA A 71 1.36 15.30 2.56
N LEU A 72 1.62 14.20 3.29
CA LEU A 72 0.81 12.98 3.25
C LEU A 72 -0.66 13.16 3.65
N GLY A 73 -1.00 14.26 4.31
CA GLY A 73 -2.38 14.60 4.67
C GLY A 73 -3.09 15.57 3.75
N ASP A 74 -2.49 15.91 2.61
CA ASP A 74 -3.01 16.90 1.67
C ASP A 74 -4.30 16.42 0.98
N ASP A 75 -5.31 17.29 0.96
CA ASP A 75 -6.58 17.05 0.27
C ASP A 75 -6.49 17.49 -1.19
N THR A 76 -6.38 16.52 -2.07
CA THR A 76 -6.30 16.75 -3.52
C THR A 76 -7.65 16.89 -4.21
N SER A 77 -8.77 16.92 -3.47
CA SER A 77 -10.11 17.15 -4.03
C SER A 77 -10.36 18.59 -4.49
N GLY A 78 -9.51 19.53 -4.05
CA GLY A 78 -9.67 20.96 -4.28
C GLY A 78 -10.48 21.69 -3.22
N ASN A 79 -11.00 21.01 -2.20
CA ASN A 79 -11.75 21.64 -1.10
C ASN A 79 -10.85 22.21 0.01
N GLY A 80 -9.59 21.74 0.11
CA GLY A 80 -8.65 22.16 1.14
C GLY A 80 -8.99 21.62 2.54
N ASN A 81 -9.62 20.45 2.61
CA ASN A 81 -9.93 19.74 3.85
C ASN A 81 -8.74 18.88 4.31
N ASP A 82 -7.56 19.49 4.43
CA ASP A 82 -6.31 18.82 4.75
C ASP A 82 -6.31 18.18 6.12
N TYR A 83 -5.62 17.06 6.23
CA TYR A 83 -5.34 16.36 7.48
C TYR A 83 -3.92 16.64 7.95
N ALA A 84 -3.78 17.05 9.20
CA ALA A 84 -2.47 17.16 9.81
C ALA A 84 -1.88 15.76 10.06
N SER A 85 -0.77 15.46 9.44
CA SER A 85 -0.02 14.20 9.65
C SER A 85 0.56 14.18 11.06
N THR A 86 0.43 13.04 11.74
CA THR A 86 1.03 12.83 13.06
C THR A 86 1.83 11.53 13.04
N ASN A 87 3.12 11.62 13.33
CA ASN A 87 4.07 10.51 13.26
C ASN A 87 4.19 9.84 11.88
N LEU A 88 3.85 10.58 10.82
CA LEU A 88 4.11 10.18 9.44
C LEU A 88 5.27 11.01 8.89
N ALA A 89 6.19 10.36 8.21
CA ALA A 89 7.34 10.95 7.54
C ALA A 89 7.37 10.56 6.06
N ALA A 90 8.19 11.24 5.27
CA ALA A 90 8.33 10.93 3.85
C ALA A 90 8.75 9.46 3.59
N ALA A 91 9.49 8.86 4.53
CA ALA A 91 9.90 7.46 4.44
C ALA A 91 8.75 6.45 4.64
N ASP A 92 7.59 6.89 5.11
CA ASP A 92 6.41 6.03 5.26
C ASP A 92 5.62 5.90 3.95
N GLN A 93 5.94 6.72 2.94
CA GLN A 93 5.40 6.55 1.59
C GLN A 93 6.10 5.38 0.91
N VAL A 94 5.33 4.41 0.42
CA VAL A 94 5.83 3.23 -0.28
C VAL A 94 5.43 3.24 -1.75
N SER A 95 6.17 2.49 -2.58
CA SER A 95 5.95 2.46 -4.03
C SER A 95 4.78 1.59 -4.45
N ASP A 96 4.37 0.62 -3.61
CA ASP A 96 3.22 -0.24 -3.91
C ASP A 96 1.92 0.53 -3.75
N SER A 97 1.05 0.43 -4.74
CA SER A 97 -0.24 1.10 -4.76
C SER A 97 -1.26 0.27 -5.54
N PRO A 98 -2.56 0.54 -5.43
CA PRO A 98 -3.58 -0.18 -6.20
C PRO A 98 -3.39 -0.13 -7.71
N THR A 99 -2.74 0.92 -8.22
CA THR A 99 -2.44 1.08 -9.65
C THR A 99 -1.06 0.56 -10.04
N ASN A 100 -0.14 0.45 -9.06
CA ASN A 100 1.22 -0.07 -9.21
C ASN A 100 1.42 -1.23 -8.24
N ASN A 101 0.84 -2.37 -8.54
CA ASN A 101 0.85 -3.52 -7.66
C ASN A 101 2.08 -4.38 -7.91
N TYR A 102 3.03 -4.32 -7.00
CA TYR A 102 4.26 -5.10 -7.03
C TYR A 102 4.09 -6.47 -6.37
N ALA A 103 4.98 -7.41 -6.72
CA ALA A 103 5.14 -8.64 -5.97
C ALA A 103 5.79 -8.32 -4.62
N THR A 104 5.03 -8.39 -3.54
CA THR A 104 5.52 -8.12 -2.19
C THR A 104 5.95 -9.40 -1.50
N MET A 105 6.78 -9.30 -0.46
CA MET A 105 7.16 -10.44 0.36
C MET A 105 5.99 -10.87 1.25
N SER A 106 5.73 -12.17 1.32
CA SER A 106 4.63 -12.68 2.12
C SER A 106 4.94 -12.64 3.62
N PRO A 107 4.22 -11.85 4.43
CA PRO A 107 4.43 -11.82 5.87
C PRO A 107 3.96 -13.11 6.56
N LEU A 108 3.15 -13.93 5.87
CA LEU A 108 2.62 -15.19 6.41
C LEU A 108 3.57 -16.36 6.21
N ASN A 109 4.54 -16.24 5.33
CA ASN A 109 5.46 -17.32 4.96
C ASN A 109 6.92 -16.89 5.15
N HIS A 110 7.20 -16.25 6.27
CA HIS A 110 8.57 -15.94 6.65
C HIS A 110 8.88 -16.47 8.06
N PRO A 111 10.06 -17.03 8.28
CA PRO A 111 10.52 -17.35 9.64
C PRO A 111 10.70 -16.06 10.45
N SER A 112 10.50 -16.15 11.77
CA SER A 112 10.56 -15.03 12.73
C SER A 112 11.87 -14.23 12.81
N LEU A 113 12.84 -14.55 11.97
CA LEU A 113 14.14 -13.86 11.88
C LEU A 113 14.24 -12.89 10.71
N TYR A 114 13.17 -12.67 9.98
CA TYR A 114 13.10 -11.73 8.87
C TYR A 114 12.38 -10.47 9.29
N GLU A 115 12.89 -9.36 8.86
CA GLU A 115 12.22 -8.09 8.91
C GLU A 115 11.71 -7.77 7.50
N VAL A 116 10.41 -7.55 7.37
CA VAL A 116 9.80 -7.03 6.16
C VAL A 116 9.39 -5.59 6.42
N SER A 117 9.70 -4.70 5.48
CA SER A 117 9.44 -3.28 5.57
C SER A 117 9.15 -2.70 4.19
N ASP A 118 8.95 -1.40 4.09
CA ASP A 118 8.67 -0.70 2.83
C ASP A 118 7.49 -1.34 2.07
N GLY A 119 6.33 -1.48 2.74
CA GLY A 119 5.17 -2.14 2.14
C GLY A 119 5.40 -3.61 1.77
N ASN A 120 6.27 -4.31 2.51
CA ASN A 120 6.74 -5.65 2.21
C ASN A 120 7.54 -5.77 0.88
N LEU A 121 8.03 -4.66 0.36
CA LEU A 121 8.94 -4.64 -0.80
C LEU A 121 10.39 -4.91 -0.38
N TYR A 122 10.73 -4.65 0.88
CA TYR A 122 12.05 -4.94 1.45
C TYR A 122 11.99 -6.13 2.39
N CYS A 123 13.00 -7.00 2.32
CA CYS A 123 13.20 -8.11 3.25
C CYS A 123 14.63 -8.09 3.77
N GLY A 124 14.78 -7.79 5.05
CA GLY A 124 16.05 -7.82 5.77
C GLY A 124 16.26 -9.12 6.52
N PHE A 125 17.53 -9.48 6.74
CA PHE A 125 17.93 -10.65 7.54
C PHE A 125 18.74 -10.19 8.72
N SER A 126 18.32 -10.55 9.93
CA SER A 126 19.18 -10.46 11.10
C SER A 126 19.68 -11.86 11.41
N PHE A 127 20.85 -12.27 10.86
CA PHE A 127 21.29 -13.64 11.00
C PHE A 127 22.79 -13.80 11.28
N ALA A 128 23.08 -14.59 12.31
CA ALA A 128 24.39 -15.12 12.61
C ALA A 128 24.34 -16.66 12.55
N GLY A 129 24.37 -17.25 11.35
CA GLY A 129 24.34 -18.71 11.21
C GLY A 129 24.30 -19.22 9.76
N THR A 130 24.49 -20.51 9.56
CA THR A 130 24.70 -21.16 8.26
C THR A 130 23.44 -21.71 7.59
N ASN A 131 22.25 -21.45 8.10
CA ASN A 131 21.01 -21.99 7.53
C ASN A 131 20.37 -20.99 6.56
N SER A 132 20.33 -21.34 5.29
CA SER A 132 19.58 -20.60 4.28
C SER A 132 18.08 -20.64 4.61
N ARG A 133 17.48 -19.49 4.75
CA ARG A 133 16.04 -19.34 4.93
C ARG A 133 15.53 -18.38 3.86
N GLY A 134 14.28 -18.48 3.49
CA GLY A 134 13.69 -17.65 2.46
C GLY A 134 12.26 -17.31 2.78
N THR A 135 11.78 -16.22 2.22
CA THR A 135 10.37 -15.91 2.11
C THR A 135 9.94 -16.05 0.66
N THR A 136 8.65 -16.05 0.42
CA THR A 136 8.09 -16.11 -0.93
C THR A 136 7.40 -14.78 -1.25
N ALA A 137 7.37 -14.44 -2.53
CA ALA A 137 6.54 -13.35 -2.98
C ALA A 137 5.05 -13.72 -2.94
N THR A 138 4.20 -12.69 -2.90
CA THR A 138 2.74 -12.83 -2.90
C THR A 138 2.18 -13.20 -4.28
N MET A 139 2.94 -12.96 -5.35
CA MET A 139 2.56 -13.30 -6.71
C MET A 139 3.25 -14.59 -7.16
N ALA A 140 2.48 -15.52 -7.73
CA ALA A 140 2.98 -16.73 -8.34
C ALA A 140 3.13 -16.56 -9.86
N TYR A 141 4.13 -17.21 -10.43
CA TYR A 141 4.26 -17.24 -11.89
C TYR A 141 3.16 -18.13 -12.50
N PRO A 142 2.45 -17.65 -13.52
CA PRO A 142 1.61 -18.50 -14.31
C PRO A 142 2.42 -19.61 -14.99
N ARG A 143 1.79 -20.76 -15.22
CA ARG A 143 2.47 -21.96 -15.78
C ARG A 143 2.91 -21.78 -17.23
N THR A 144 2.40 -20.79 -17.92
CA THR A 144 2.65 -20.54 -19.34
C THR A 144 3.05 -19.10 -19.58
N GLY A 145 3.81 -18.85 -20.64
CA GLY A 145 4.27 -17.52 -21.01
C GLY A 145 5.73 -17.25 -20.64
N LYS A 146 6.18 -16.03 -20.93
CA LYS A 146 7.50 -15.53 -20.56
C LYS A 146 7.28 -14.43 -19.52
N TRP A 147 7.95 -14.55 -18.39
CA TRP A 147 7.76 -13.67 -17.25
C TRP A 147 9.10 -13.03 -16.86
N TYR A 148 9.04 -11.78 -16.48
CA TYR A 148 10.17 -11.03 -15.97
C TYR A 148 9.89 -10.66 -14.52
N TRP A 149 10.91 -10.69 -13.72
CA TRP A 149 10.94 -10.17 -12.35
C TRP A 149 12.33 -9.65 -12.05
N GLU A 150 12.43 -8.73 -11.14
CA GLU A 150 13.70 -8.22 -10.66
C GLU A 150 13.68 -8.11 -9.14
N GLY A 151 14.85 -8.25 -8.56
CA GLY A 151 15.10 -8.05 -7.15
C GLY A 151 16.48 -7.45 -6.98
N THR A 152 16.60 -6.48 -6.08
CA THR A 152 17.85 -5.81 -5.80
C THR A 152 18.40 -6.30 -4.47
N ASN A 153 19.64 -6.79 -4.47
CA ASN A 153 20.38 -7.02 -3.24
C ASN A 153 21.04 -5.73 -2.80
N THR A 154 20.61 -5.17 -1.67
CA THR A 154 21.10 -3.86 -1.20
C THR A 154 22.26 -3.96 -0.22
N VAL A 155 22.47 -5.15 0.40
CA VAL A 155 23.48 -5.35 1.44
C VAL A 155 24.10 -6.74 1.37
N GLY A 156 25.40 -6.83 1.12
CA GLY A 156 26.20 -8.05 1.23
C GLY A 156 26.14 -9.02 0.04
N ASP A 157 26.93 -10.08 0.09
CA ASP A 157 27.19 -11.00 -1.02
C ASP A 157 26.31 -12.26 -1.04
N GLN A 158 25.29 -12.37 -0.19
CA GLN A 158 24.60 -13.64 0.08
C GLN A 158 23.10 -13.64 -0.20
N GLY A 159 22.59 -12.72 -0.98
CA GLY A 159 21.20 -12.74 -1.45
C GLY A 159 21.00 -13.81 -2.52
N LEU A 160 20.17 -14.82 -2.27
CA LEU A 160 19.77 -15.81 -3.25
C LEU A 160 18.33 -15.54 -3.70
N PHE A 161 18.19 -15.30 -4.99
CA PHE A 161 16.88 -15.20 -5.64
C PHE A 161 16.62 -16.46 -6.46
N GLY A 162 15.39 -16.93 -6.45
CA GLY A 162 15.05 -18.12 -7.20
C GLY A 162 13.55 -18.33 -7.38
N VAL A 163 13.21 -19.26 -8.26
CA VAL A 163 11.85 -19.70 -8.50
C VAL A 163 11.69 -21.08 -7.87
N ARG A 164 10.64 -21.26 -7.06
CA ARG A 164 10.29 -22.54 -6.48
C ARG A 164 9.01 -23.06 -7.11
N ALA A 165 9.03 -24.30 -7.58
CA ALA A 165 7.81 -25.01 -7.96
C ALA A 165 7.13 -25.59 -6.69
N PHE A 166 5.80 -25.51 -6.65
CA PHE A 166 4.95 -26.13 -5.64
C PHE A 166 4.24 -27.34 -6.25
#